data_18f66c906d1621daa6405dce2a9bb651
#
_entry.id   18f66c906d1621daa6405dce2a9bb651
#
_cell.length_a   1.000
_cell.length_b   1.000
_cell.length_c   1.000
_cell.angle_alpha   90.00
_cell.angle_beta   90.00
_cell.angle_gamma   90.00
#
_symmetry.space_group_name_H-M   'P 1'
#
loop_
_entity.id
_entity.type
_entity.pdbx_description
1 polymer ?
#
loop_
_entity_poly.entity_id
_entity_poly.type
_entity_poly.pdbx_seq_one_letter_code
_entity_poly.pdbx_strand_id
1 'polypeptide(L)'
;MPNKTLTVDQVIEQLQATAPRITELTAGLTPVQLRLPSDGEWSANDVLAHLRACADVWGSCIVSIIKGAPALRAVNPLTWIEKTDYRSLDFTRSLRTFGRQRAELLDVLRLAARGDWLLTVTVTGAGAPLKRDALFYGRWMAGHERAHLKQIAKMASALETS
;
A
#
# COMPACT_ATOMS: atom_id res chain seq x y z
N MET A 1 0.11 13.90 13.76
CA MET A 1 -0.18 12.68 13.04
C MET A 1 0.85 11.63 13.37
N PRO A 2 0.42 10.44 13.84
CA PRO A 2 1.34 9.38 14.27
C PRO A 2 2.37 9.02 13.20
N ASN A 3 1.97 9.04 11.92
CA ASN A 3 2.81 8.61 10.82
C ASN A 3 4.00 9.50 10.54
N LYS A 4 3.93 10.76 10.96
CA LYS A 4 5.01 11.73 10.76
C LYS A 4 6.24 11.44 11.60
N THR A 5 6.08 10.62 12.63
CA THR A 5 7.16 10.31 13.56
C THR A 5 7.80 8.95 13.32
N LEU A 6 7.30 8.16 12.37
CA LEU A 6 7.85 6.84 12.09
C LEU A 6 9.29 6.97 11.58
N THR A 7 10.18 6.17 12.17
CA THR A 7 11.56 6.02 11.68
C THR A 7 11.57 5.12 10.44
N VAL A 8 12.69 5.07 9.74
CA VAL A 8 12.88 4.16 8.60
C VAL A 8 12.59 2.71 9.02
N ASP A 9 13.13 2.27 10.16
CA ASP A 9 12.93 0.90 10.64
C ASP A 9 11.47 0.62 10.96
N GLN A 10 10.77 1.58 11.56
CA GLN A 10 9.34 1.44 11.86
C GLN A 10 8.49 1.40 10.59
N VAL A 11 8.85 2.18 9.56
CA VAL A 11 8.20 2.10 8.26
C VAL A 11 8.35 0.71 7.65
N ILE A 12 9.56 0.18 7.62
CA ILE A 12 9.84 -1.17 7.11
C ILE A 12 9.03 -2.22 7.88
N GLU A 13 9.03 -2.13 9.20
CA GLU A 13 8.29 -3.05 10.06
C GLU A 13 6.79 -3.04 9.76
N GLN A 14 6.19 -1.85 9.64
CA GLN A 14 4.76 -1.73 9.32
C GLN A 14 4.43 -2.23 7.93
N LEU A 15 5.23 -1.89 6.93
CA LEU A 15 5.02 -2.36 5.56
C LEU A 15 5.16 -3.88 5.46
N GLN A 16 6.07 -4.47 6.24
CA GLN A 16 6.24 -5.92 6.31
C GLN A 16 5.03 -6.63 6.90
N ALA A 17 4.35 -5.98 7.83
CA ALA A 17 3.23 -6.58 8.56
C ALA A 17 1.91 -6.59 7.75
N THR A 18 1.78 -5.80 6.70
CA THR A 18 0.50 -5.58 6.01
C THR A 18 -0.09 -6.87 5.42
N ALA A 19 0.65 -7.57 4.56
CA ALA A 19 0.13 -8.77 3.89
C ALA A 19 -0.20 -9.90 4.88
N PRO A 20 0.67 -10.24 5.84
CA PRO A 20 0.32 -11.24 6.87
C PRO A 20 -0.92 -10.84 7.68
N ARG A 21 -1.07 -9.56 7.99
CA ARG A 21 -2.23 -9.09 8.75
C ARG A 21 -3.53 -9.22 7.96
N ILE A 22 -3.50 -8.95 6.66
CA ILE A 22 -4.67 -9.16 5.79
C ILE A 22 -5.04 -10.65 5.79
N THR A 23 -4.05 -11.53 5.65
CA THR A 23 -4.27 -12.99 5.70
C THR A 23 -4.98 -13.39 6.98
N GLU A 24 -4.49 -12.91 8.12
CA GLU A 24 -5.04 -13.19 9.45
C GLU A 24 -6.48 -12.71 9.57
N LEU A 25 -6.73 -11.45 9.19
CA LEU A 25 -8.04 -10.83 9.31
C LEU A 25 -9.11 -11.48 8.43
N THR A 26 -8.72 -12.05 7.31
CA THR A 26 -9.66 -12.60 6.32
C THR A 26 -9.73 -14.12 6.33
N ALA A 27 -8.98 -14.79 7.20
CA ALA A 27 -8.85 -16.25 7.22
C ALA A 27 -10.21 -16.98 7.38
N GLY A 28 -11.15 -16.40 8.12
CA GLY A 28 -12.46 -16.98 8.35
C GLY A 28 -13.52 -16.66 7.30
N LEU A 29 -13.16 -15.89 6.26
CA LEU A 29 -14.14 -15.43 5.27
C LEU A 29 -14.14 -16.32 4.04
N THR A 30 -15.35 -16.58 3.51
CA THR A 30 -15.53 -17.32 2.25
C THR A 30 -15.23 -16.40 1.06
N PRO A 31 -14.98 -16.98 -0.14
CA PRO A 31 -14.82 -16.17 -1.36
C PRO A 31 -15.99 -15.22 -1.61
N VAL A 32 -17.21 -15.64 -1.31
CA VAL A 32 -18.41 -14.79 -1.46
C VAL A 32 -18.36 -13.64 -0.48
N GLN A 33 -18.03 -13.89 0.80
CA GLN A 33 -17.95 -12.85 1.82
C GLN A 33 -16.87 -11.80 1.49
N LEU A 34 -15.76 -12.22 0.90
CA LEU A 34 -14.68 -11.33 0.51
C LEU A 34 -15.10 -10.32 -0.58
N ARG A 35 -16.18 -10.61 -1.30
CA ARG A 35 -16.72 -9.74 -2.34
C ARG A 35 -17.98 -9.00 -1.93
N LEU A 36 -18.47 -9.20 -0.72
CA LEU A 36 -19.64 -8.49 -0.23
C LEU A 36 -19.27 -7.05 0.17
N PRO A 37 -19.99 -6.04 -0.33
CA PRO A 37 -19.82 -4.68 0.13
C PRO A 37 -20.13 -4.57 1.62
N SER A 38 -19.40 -3.74 2.31
CA SER A 38 -19.64 -3.40 3.70
C SER A 38 -20.09 -1.95 3.79
N ASP A 39 -20.45 -1.48 4.95
CA ASP A 39 -21.00 -0.16 5.31
C ASP A 39 -20.79 1.04 4.35
N GLY A 40 -20.09 0.93 3.37
CA GLY A 40 -19.94 1.88 2.29
C GLY A 40 -20.20 1.12 1.03
N GLU A 41 -19.27 1.11 0.15
CA GLU A 41 -19.45 0.54 -1.18
C GLU A 41 -18.42 -0.52 -1.50
N TRP A 42 -17.39 -0.66 -0.65
CA TRP A 42 -16.24 -1.52 -0.91
C TRP A 42 -16.35 -2.84 -0.17
N SER A 43 -15.99 -3.90 -0.88
CA SER A 43 -15.72 -5.22 -0.31
C SER A 43 -14.27 -5.31 0.16
N ALA A 44 -13.93 -6.37 0.88
CA ALA A 44 -12.53 -6.65 1.23
C ALA A 44 -11.67 -6.79 -0.04
N ASN A 45 -12.22 -7.40 -1.09
CA ASN A 45 -11.53 -7.52 -2.38
C ASN A 45 -11.24 -6.17 -3.02
N ASP A 46 -12.16 -5.22 -2.91
CA ASP A 46 -11.95 -3.85 -3.42
C ASP A 46 -10.87 -3.12 -2.64
N VAL A 47 -10.85 -3.28 -1.32
CA VAL A 47 -9.79 -2.69 -0.48
C VAL A 47 -8.42 -3.24 -0.87
N LEU A 48 -8.31 -4.55 -1.05
CA LEU A 48 -7.05 -5.16 -1.46
C LEU A 48 -6.60 -4.66 -2.83
N ALA A 49 -7.53 -4.57 -3.79
CA ALA A 49 -7.24 -4.04 -5.12
C ALA A 49 -6.70 -2.60 -5.03
N HIS A 50 -7.32 -1.78 -4.18
CA HIS A 50 -6.87 -0.41 -3.94
C HIS A 50 -5.48 -0.36 -3.31
N LEU A 51 -5.20 -1.21 -2.31
CA LEU A 51 -3.88 -1.30 -1.71
C LEU A 51 -2.81 -1.71 -2.72
N ARG A 52 -3.14 -2.61 -3.64
CA ARG A 52 -2.22 -3.02 -4.70
C ARG A 52 -1.90 -1.86 -5.63
N ALA A 53 -2.91 -1.11 -6.05
CA ALA A 53 -2.72 0.04 -6.92
C ALA A 53 -1.86 1.12 -6.24
N CYS A 54 -2.11 1.39 -4.97
CA CYS A 54 -1.31 2.33 -4.19
C CYS A 54 0.13 1.85 -4.04
N ALA A 55 0.34 0.55 -3.82
CA ALA A 55 1.66 -0.03 -3.72
C ALA A 55 2.43 0.07 -5.04
N ASP A 56 1.75 -0.13 -6.17
CA ASP A 56 2.36 0.07 -7.49
C ASP A 56 2.86 1.51 -7.65
N VAL A 57 2.02 2.49 -7.34
CA VAL A 57 2.32 3.91 -7.59
C VAL A 57 3.34 4.44 -6.58
N TRP A 58 3.07 4.29 -5.29
CA TRP A 58 3.95 4.86 -4.25
C TRP A 58 5.20 4.04 -4.04
N GLY A 59 5.10 2.72 -4.18
CA GLY A 59 6.27 1.84 -4.16
C GLY A 59 7.23 2.17 -5.29
N SER A 60 6.71 2.44 -6.48
CA SER A 60 7.52 2.88 -7.63
C SER A 60 8.23 4.20 -7.34
N CYS A 61 7.55 5.16 -6.69
CA CYS A 61 8.16 6.42 -6.29
C CYS A 61 9.34 6.18 -5.34
N ILE A 62 9.14 5.34 -4.33
CA ILE A 62 10.20 5.01 -3.35
C ILE A 62 11.41 4.40 -4.05
N VAL A 63 11.19 3.38 -4.87
CA VAL A 63 12.26 2.69 -5.58
C VAL A 63 13.02 3.64 -6.50
N SER A 64 12.30 4.48 -7.25
CA SER A 64 12.92 5.45 -8.15
C SER A 64 13.79 6.45 -7.40
N ILE A 65 13.33 6.96 -6.27
CA ILE A 65 14.11 7.89 -5.44
C ILE A 65 15.39 7.22 -4.93
N ILE A 66 15.26 6.02 -4.36
CA ILE A 66 16.39 5.27 -3.80
C ILE A 66 17.42 4.95 -4.89
N LYS A 67 16.97 4.68 -6.10
CA LYS A 67 17.84 4.40 -7.25
C LYS A 67 18.41 5.66 -7.91
N GLY A 68 18.11 6.85 -7.38
CA GLY A 68 18.74 8.09 -7.81
C GLY A 68 18.00 8.86 -8.89
N ALA A 69 16.71 8.64 -9.09
CA ALA A 69 15.95 9.43 -10.06
C ALA A 69 15.96 10.92 -9.63
N PRO A 70 16.26 11.85 -10.56
CA PRO A 70 16.33 13.27 -10.22
C PRO A 70 14.97 13.92 -10.04
N ALA A 71 13.95 13.34 -10.64
CA ALA A 71 12.58 13.86 -10.60
C ALA A 71 11.57 12.74 -10.83
N LEU A 72 10.34 12.96 -10.39
CA LEU A 72 9.23 12.04 -10.57
C LEU A 72 8.03 12.78 -11.13
N ARG A 73 7.16 12.03 -11.83
CA ARG A 73 5.83 12.49 -12.20
C ARG A 73 4.81 11.75 -11.35
N ALA A 74 3.93 12.49 -10.68
CA ALA A 74 2.89 11.90 -9.85
C ALA A 74 1.89 11.12 -10.70
N VAL A 75 1.49 9.96 -10.19
CA VAL A 75 0.41 9.13 -10.76
C VAL A 75 -0.64 8.98 -9.67
N ASN A 76 -1.91 9.16 -10.04
CA ASN A 76 -3.01 8.98 -9.10
C ASN A 76 -3.36 7.49 -9.02
N PRO A 77 -3.30 6.86 -7.83
CA PRO A 77 -3.68 5.45 -7.69
C PRO A 77 -5.12 5.15 -8.14
N LEU A 78 -6.03 6.09 -7.99
CA LEU A 78 -7.43 5.92 -8.42
C LEU A 78 -7.56 5.86 -9.94
N THR A 79 -6.68 6.53 -10.67
CA THR A 79 -6.62 6.44 -12.13
C THR A 79 -5.85 5.18 -12.56
N TRP A 80 -4.79 4.85 -11.83
CA TRP A 80 -3.95 3.70 -12.11
C TRP A 80 -4.73 2.39 -12.03
N ILE A 81 -5.58 2.23 -11.00
CA ILE A 81 -6.35 1.01 -10.79
C ILE A 81 -7.25 0.69 -11.98
N GLU A 82 -7.75 1.70 -12.69
CA GLU A 82 -8.60 1.51 -13.87
C GLU A 82 -7.84 0.86 -15.04
N LYS A 83 -6.53 0.89 -15.01
CA LYS A 83 -5.67 0.24 -16.02
C LYS A 83 -5.28 -1.17 -15.63
N THR A 84 -5.77 -1.67 -14.50
CA THR A 84 -5.45 -2.99 -13.96
C THR A 84 -6.69 -3.87 -13.95
N ASP A 85 -6.48 -5.16 -13.70
CA ASP A 85 -7.56 -6.12 -13.48
C ASP A 85 -7.74 -6.47 -12.00
N TYR A 86 -7.17 -5.67 -11.09
CA TYR A 86 -7.08 -6.02 -9.66
C TYR A 86 -8.44 -6.28 -9.03
N ARG A 87 -9.47 -5.50 -9.38
CA ARG A 87 -10.81 -5.67 -8.82
C ARG A 87 -11.49 -6.97 -9.24
N SER A 88 -11.13 -7.51 -10.40
CA SER A 88 -11.73 -8.74 -10.92
C SER A 88 -11.00 -10.02 -10.52
N LEU A 89 -9.81 -9.89 -9.94
CA LEU A 89 -9.01 -11.05 -9.54
C LEU A 89 -9.57 -11.69 -8.26
N ASP A 90 -9.36 -13.00 -8.15
CA ASP A 90 -9.60 -13.77 -6.94
C ASP A 90 -8.76 -13.18 -5.77
N PHE A 91 -9.39 -13.07 -4.60
CA PHE A 91 -8.76 -12.46 -3.42
C PHE A 91 -7.45 -13.14 -3.03
N THR A 92 -7.47 -14.47 -2.95
CA THR A 92 -6.28 -15.24 -2.54
C THR A 92 -5.13 -15.03 -3.51
N ARG A 93 -5.41 -15.04 -4.80
CA ARG A 93 -4.41 -14.79 -5.84
C ARG A 93 -3.87 -13.37 -5.77
N SER A 94 -4.77 -12.41 -5.59
CA SER A 94 -4.42 -11.00 -5.46
C SER A 94 -3.54 -10.75 -4.24
N LEU A 95 -3.88 -11.35 -3.11
CA LEU A 95 -3.10 -11.23 -1.87
C LEU A 95 -1.71 -11.85 -2.01
N ARG A 96 -1.60 -12.98 -2.68
CA ARG A 96 -0.32 -13.63 -2.95
C ARG A 96 0.58 -12.73 -3.79
N THR A 97 0.04 -12.12 -4.83
CA THR A 97 0.80 -11.20 -5.70
C THR A 97 1.19 -9.93 -4.93
N PHE A 98 0.30 -9.41 -4.10
CA PHE A 98 0.62 -8.27 -3.23
C PHE A 98 1.78 -8.61 -2.28
N GLY A 99 1.77 -9.80 -1.69
CA GLY A 99 2.84 -10.27 -0.82
C GLY A 99 4.19 -10.35 -1.52
N ARG A 100 4.22 -10.83 -2.76
CA ARG A 100 5.45 -10.89 -3.57
C ARG A 100 5.97 -9.49 -3.91
N GLN A 101 5.09 -8.62 -4.35
CA GLN A 101 5.43 -7.22 -4.62
C GLN A 101 6.02 -6.57 -3.36
N ARG A 102 5.42 -6.81 -2.21
CA ARG A 102 5.89 -6.27 -0.95
C ARG A 102 7.27 -6.79 -0.57
N ALA A 103 7.52 -8.08 -0.77
CA ALA A 103 8.84 -8.68 -0.51
C ALA A 103 9.92 -8.01 -1.37
N GLU A 104 9.63 -7.76 -2.65
CA GLU A 104 10.56 -7.09 -3.56
C GLU A 104 10.85 -5.65 -3.10
N LEU A 105 9.81 -4.91 -2.70
CA LEU A 105 10.00 -3.56 -2.17
C LEU A 105 10.85 -3.57 -0.91
N LEU A 106 10.57 -4.48 0.02
CA LEU A 106 11.32 -4.58 1.27
C LEU A 106 12.80 -4.89 1.04
N ASP A 107 13.12 -5.69 0.04
CA ASP A 107 14.52 -5.97 -0.32
C ASP A 107 15.24 -4.69 -0.72
N VAL A 108 14.61 -3.85 -1.54
CA VAL A 108 15.17 -2.54 -1.92
C VAL A 108 15.35 -1.65 -0.69
N LEU A 109 14.33 -1.59 0.16
CA LEU A 109 14.34 -0.71 1.34
C LEU A 109 15.43 -1.11 2.35
N ARG A 110 15.65 -2.40 2.55
CA ARG A 110 16.64 -2.90 3.52
C ARG A 110 18.06 -2.71 3.05
N LEU A 111 18.29 -2.72 1.74
CA LEU A 111 19.62 -2.49 1.16
C LEU A 111 19.96 -1.02 1.01
N ALA A 112 18.98 -0.13 1.06
CA ALA A 112 19.20 1.29 0.89
C ALA A 112 19.92 1.90 2.09
N ALA A 113 20.90 2.77 1.82
CA ALA A 113 21.55 3.55 2.87
C ALA A 113 20.55 4.58 3.45
N ARG A 114 20.72 4.93 4.73
CA ARG A 114 19.85 5.91 5.39
C ARG A 114 19.76 7.23 4.62
N GLY A 115 20.88 7.69 4.07
CA GLY A 115 20.92 8.91 3.28
C GLY A 115 20.06 8.86 2.03
N ASP A 116 19.92 7.67 1.42
CA ASP A 116 19.09 7.49 0.22
C ASP A 116 17.62 7.73 0.50
N TRP A 117 17.16 7.39 1.70
CA TRP A 117 15.79 7.63 2.14
C TRP A 117 15.45 9.12 2.28
N LEU A 118 16.46 9.96 2.47
CA LEU A 118 16.30 11.39 2.75
C LEU A 118 16.62 12.27 1.54
N LEU A 119 16.99 11.68 0.41
CA LEU A 119 17.24 12.43 -0.81
C LEU A 119 15.92 13.00 -1.33
N THR A 120 15.88 14.32 -1.48
CA THR A 120 14.71 15.03 -1.96
C THR A 120 14.70 15.08 -3.47
N VAL A 121 13.56 14.72 -4.07
CA VAL A 121 13.33 14.85 -5.51
C VAL A 121 12.18 15.80 -5.78
N THR A 122 12.13 16.33 -6.98
CA THR A 122 11.00 17.15 -7.42
C THR A 122 9.93 16.24 -8.03
N VAL A 123 8.69 16.40 -7.55
CA VAL A 123 7.53 15.67 -8.05
C VAL A 123 6.62 16.64 -8.77
N THR A 124 6.34 16.38 -10.04
CA THR A 124 5.45 17.17 -10.89
C THR A 124 4.17 16.40 -11.21
N GLY A 125 3.19 17.07 -11.79
CA GLY A 125 1.96 16.42 -12.25
C GLY A 125 0.83 16.38 -11.23
N ALA A 126 1.04 16.98 -10.04
CA ALA A 126 0.02 17.07 -9.00
C ALA A 126 -0.11 18.53 -8.52
N GLY A 127 -0.35 19.44 -9.45
CA GLY A 127 -0.38 20.87 -9.18
C GLY A 127 1.02 21.48 -9.24
N ALA A 128 1.34 22.41 -8.34
CA ALA A 128 2.68 23.00 -8.24
C ALA A 128 3.72 21.94 -7.89
N PRO A 129 4.98 22.06 -8.38
CA PRO A 129 6.01 21.08 -8.07
C PRO A 129 6.22 20.94 -6.56
N LEU A 130 6.37 19.68 -6.12
CA LEU A 130 6.55 19.33 -4.72
C LEU A 130 7.93 18.74 -4.49
N LYS A 131 8.44 18.87 -3.27
CA LYS A 131 9.67 18.20 -2.83
C LYS A 131 9.28 17.02 -1.93
N ARG A 132 9.75 15.84 -2.28
CA ARG A 132 9.44 14.57 -1.56
C ARG A 132 10.70 13.73 -1.45
N ASP A 133 10.76 12.89 -0.41
CA ASP A 133 11.80 11.87 -0.25
C ASP A 133 11.15 10.50 -0.09
N ALA A 134 11.98 9.45 -0.05
CA ALA A 134 11.48 8.08 0.09
C ALA A 134 10.80 7.88 1.45
N LEU A 135 11.30 8.51 2.50
CA LEU A 135 10.71 8.42 3.84
C LEU A 135 9.30 9.01 3.88
N PHE A 136 9.05 10.09 3.15
CA PHE A 136 7.70 10.66 3.02
C PHE A 136 6.73 9.61 2.44
N TYR A 137 7.09 8.99 1.33
CA TYR A 137 6.23 7.97 0.70
C TYR A 137 6.08 6.72 1.57
N GLY A 138 7.14 6.30 2.25
CA GLY A 138 7.10 5.18 3.17
C GLY A 138 6.14 5.42 4.33
N ARG A 139 6.19 6.59 4.93
CA ARG A 139 5.26 7.00 6.00
C ARG A 139 3.83 7.09 5.50
N TRP A 140 3.65 7.63 4.30
CA TRP A 140 2.35 7.74 3.66
C TRP A 140 1.73 6.36 3.44
N MET A 141 2.48 5.44 2.84
CA MET A 141 2.03 4.06 2.61
C MET A 141 1.69 3.35 3.92
N ALA A 142 2.58 3.44 4.91
CA ALA A 142 2.38 2.77 6.20
C ALA A 142 1.09 3.25 6.88
N GLY A 143 0.85 4.55 6.90
CA GLY A 143 -0.36 5.13 7.49
C GLY A 143 -1.62 4.77 6.71
N HIS A 144 -1.56 4.81 5.40
CA HIS A 144 -2.65 4.47 4.51
C HIS A 144 -3.04 2.99 4.67
N GLU A 145 -2.07 2.10 4.67
CA GLU A 145 -2.30 0.67 4.85
C GLU A 145 -2.85 0.35 6.23
N ARG A 146 -2.36 1.02 7.26
CA ARG A 146 -2.87 0.84 8.63
C ARG A 146 -4.35 1.19 8.72
N ALA A 147 -4.79 2.27 8.08
CA ALA A 147 -6.19 2.66 8.05
C ALA A 147 -7.05 1.61 7.35
N HIS A 148 -6.57 1.07 6.23
CA HIS A 148 -7.29 0.02 5.50
C HIS A 148 -7.28 -1.32 6.23
N LEU A 149 -6.25 -1.65 7.00
CA LEU A 149 -6.27 -2.83 7.86
C LEU A 149 -7.38 -2.75 8.91
N LYS A 150 -7.59 -1.58 9.49
CA LYS A 150 -8.70 -1.35 10.41
C LYS A 150 -10.06 -1.52 9.72
N GLN A 151 -10.17 -1.04 8.49
CA GLN A 151 -11.36 -1.22 7.67
C GLN A 151 -11.65 -2.70 7.42
N ILE A 152 -10.64 -3.45 6.99
CA ILE A 152 -10.77 -4.91 6.75
C ILE A 152 -11.17 -5.63 8.04
N ALA A 153 -10.56 -5.28 9.17
CA ALA A 153 -10.88 -5.88 10.47
C ALA A 153 -12.36 -5.67 10.82
N LYS A 154 -12.87 -4.47 10.60
CA LYS A 154 -14.27 -4.14 10.85
C LYS A 154 -15.21 -4.92 9.93
N MET A 155 -14.87 -5.02 8.64
CA MET A 155 -15.63 -5.81 7.67
C MET A 155 -15.68 -7.29 8.06
N ALA A 156 -14.54 -7.87 8.39
CA ALA A 156 -14.44 -9.27 8.78
C ALA A 156 -15.26 -9.57 10.02
N SER A 157 -15.17 -8.71 11.03
CA SER A 157 -15.94 -8.85 12.26
C SER A 157 -17.44 -8.82 12.00
N ALA A 158 -17.92 -7.91 11.15
CA ALA A 158 -19.33 -7.81 10.79
C ALA A 158 -19.83 -9.05 10.04
N LEU A 159 -19.03 -9.61 9.15
CA LEU A 159 -19.39 -10.79 8.36
C LEU A 159 -19.36 -12.08 9.17
N GLU A 160 -18.46 -12.19 10.15
CA GLU A 160 -18.36 -13.36 11.02
C GLU A 160 -19.53 -13.47 12.00
N THR A 161 -20.19 -12.36 12.33
CA THR A 161 -21.31 -12.33 13.26
C THR A 161 -22.68 -12.44 12.61
N SER A 162 -22.73 -12.45 11.28
CA SER A 162 -24.00 -12.50 10.51
C SER A 162 -24.41 -13.92 10.11
#